data_2ce694de047c3d8c58457a7f3dd236e6
#
_entry.id   2ce694de047c3d8c58457a7f3dd236e6
#
_cell.length_a   1.000
_cell.length_b   1.000
_cell.length_c   1.000
_cell.angle_alpha   90.00
_cell.angle_beta   90.00
_cell.angle_gamma   90.00
#
_symmetry.space_group_name_H-M   'P 1'
#
loop_
_entity.id
_entity.type
_entity.pdbx_description
1 polymer ?
#
loop_
_entity_poly.entity_id
_entity_poly.type
_entity_poly.pdbx_seq_one_letter_code
_entity_poly.pdbx_strand_id
1 'polypeptide(L)'
;MKLYFLFTTILFLFTSFIFGQHIKRIDGSKLTVDSLNSKIEYLMKTANVSGVAVSVFNNNHPVFSKTYGLADVQKNIPLKQSSVMYGASFAKTVFAYISMQFVQEKVIDLDKPLVEYLNKPLPEFKFNSWKRGYQDLKDDDRHKKITARMCLTHTTGFPNWRWFEADKKIKFKFDPGTRYSYSGEGLYLLQFVIEQVTGKDYETISEERLFKPLEMKNSSQVWQTRFDSNICYGHNAKGEPYEIRKWKEANAGGSMSTTLEDFTKFYTTLISGKRLLKKSFNDMTSTQIRIRSRSQFGPFAIKDSSDNDNIELGYGLGMGVFKTPYGRAFFKEGHDDGWGHY
;
A
#
# COMPACT_ATOMS: atom_id res chain seq x y z
N MET A 1 -6.44 39.22 -70.69
CA MET A 1 -7.46 38.74 -69.80
C MET A 1 -6.76 38.19 -68.55
N LYS A 2 -6.69 38.98 -67.47
CA LYS A 2 -6.02 38.54 -66.20
C LYS A 2 -7.07 38.05 -65.23
N LEU A 3 -6.96 36.75 -64.86
CA LEU A 3 -7.84 36.11 -63.93
C LEU A 3 -7.32 36.34 -62.48
N TYR A 4 -8.06 37.12 -61.70
CA TYR A 4 -7.76 37.28 -60.26
C TYR A 4 -8.43 36.16 -59.47
N PHE A 5 -7.61 35.31 -58.82
CA PHE A 5 -8.07 34.32 -57.83
C PHE A 5 -8.21 35.02 -56.48
N LEU A 6 -9.44 35.12 -56.01
CA LEU A 6 -9.77 35.63 -54.67
C LEU A 6 -9.63 34.47 -53.67
N PHE A 7 -8.58 34.46 -52.84
CA PHE A 7 -8.43 33.52 -51.74
C PHE A 7 -9.23 34.03 -50.53
N THR A 8 -10.36 33.42 -50.24
CA THR A 8 -11.14 33.70 -49.01
C THR A 8 -10.59 32.83 -47.88
N THR A 9 -9.83 33.45 -46.99
CA THR A 9 -9.34 32.77 -45.76
C THR A 9 -10.46 32.70 -44.76
N ILE A 10 -11.04 31.50 -44.54
CA ILE A 10 -12.03 31.24 -43.48
C ILE A 10 -11.24 31.04 -42.18
N LEU A 11 -11.30 32.04 -41.30
CA LEU A 11 -10.74 32.00 -39.98
C LEU A 11 -11.69 31.17 -39.07
N PHE A 12 -11.37 29.88 -38.83
CA PHE A 12 -12.06 29.07 -37.82
C PHE A 12 -11.61 29.54 -36.43
N LEU A 13 -12.43 30.34 -35.78
CA LEU A 13 -12.31 30.60 -34.33
C LEU A 13 -12.69 29.32 -33.56
N PHE A 14 -11.69 28.51 -33.20
CA PHE A 14 -11.84 27.51 -32.21
C PHE A 14 -12.02 28.19 -30.85
N THR A 15 -13.26 28.42 -30.44
CA THR A 15 -13.59 28.69 -29.03
C THR A 15 -13.36 27.40 -28.24
N SER A 16 -12.17 27.27 -27.67
CA SER A 16 -11.89 26.24 -26.68
C SER A 16 -12.76 26.53 -25.47
N PHE A 17 -13.90 25.86 -25.39
CA PHE A 17 -14.64 25.77 -24.15
C PHE A 17 -13.74 25.05 -23.15
N ILE A 18 -13.06 25.79 -22.28
CA ILE A 18 -12.42 25.28 -21.08
C ILE A 18 -13.56 24.82 -20.18
N PHE A 19 -14.06 23.61 -20.40
CA PHE A 19 -14.88 22.94 -19.39
C PHE A 19 -13.97 22.74 -18.20
N GLY A 20 -14.18 23.52 -17.14
CA GLY A 20 -13.48 23.32 -15.87
C GLY A 20 -13.57 21.85 -15.49
N GLN A 21 -12.40 21.21 -15.30
CA GLN A 21 -12.31 19.79 -14.99
C GLN A 21 -13.09 19.53 -13.69
N HIS A 22 -14.21 18.81 -13.77
CA HIS A 22 -15.02 18.46 -12.62
C HIS A 22 -14.63 17.09 -12.11
N ILE A 23 -14.45 17.00 -10.80
CA ILE A 23 -14.24 15.75 -10.06
C ILE A 23 -15.62 15.26 -9.61
N LYS A 24 -15.98 14.04 -10.00
CA LYS A 24 -17.22 13.40 -9.55
C LYS A 24 -17.01 12.84 -8.15
N ARG A 25 -17.87 13.24 -7.21
CA ARG A 25 -17.88 12.70 -5.85
C ARG A 25 -18.68 11.41 -5.80
N ILE A 26 -18.49 10.63 -4.72
CA ILE A 26 -19.16 9.34 -4.55
C ILE A 26 -20.68 9.46 -4.48
N ASP A 27 -21.21 10.58 -4.00
CA ASP A 27 -22.63 10.91 -3.95
C ASP A 27 -23.22 11.38 -5.30
N GLY A 28 -22.38 11.40 -6.36
CA GLY A 28 -22.73 11.85 -7.70
C GLY A 28 -22.61 13.35 -7.92
N SER A 29 -22.43 14.16 -6.89
CA SER A 29 -22.20 15.60 -7.02
C SER A 29 -20.84 15.88 -7.70
N LYS A 30 -20.68 17.11 -8.20
CA LYS A 30 -19.44 17.55 -8.87
C LYS A 30 -18.71 18.58 -8.02
N LEU A 31 -17.40 18.48 -7.99
CA LEU A 31 -16.51 19.43 -7.35
C LEU A 31 -15.57 20.00 -8.40
N THR A 32 -15.35 21.33 -8.42
CA THR A 32 -14.34 21.94 -9.26
C THR A 32 -12.94 21.69 -8.70
N VAL A 33 -11.95 21.71 -9.57
CA VAL A 33 -10.53 21.59 -9.15
C VAL A 33 -10.16 22.71 -8.18
N ASP A 34 -10.62 23.93 -8.40
CA ASP A 34 -10.34 25.07 -7.52
C ASP A 34 -10.95 24.89 -6.12
N SER A 35 -12.20 24.39 -6.04
CA SER A 35 -12.81 24.08 -4.75
C SER A 35 -12.06 22.98 -4.00
N LEU A 36 -11.54 21.96 -4.71
CA LEU A 36 -10.72 20.93 -4.09
C LEU A 36 -9.37 21.50 -3.61
N ASN A 37 -8.69 22.31 -4.43
CA ASN A 37 -7.45 22.99 -4.04
C ASN A 37 -7.64 23.81 -2.76
N SER A 38 -8.64 24.71 -2.74
CA SER A 38 -8.93 25.55 -1.59
C SER A 38 -9.24 24.73 -0.33
N LYS A 39 -9.95 23.61 -0.48
CA LYS A 39 -10.27 22.72 0.65
C LYS A 39 -9.03 22.02 1.20
N ILE A 40 -8.14 21.53 0.32
CA ILE A 40 -6.88 20.89 0.73
C ILE A 40 -6.01 21.90 1.47
N GLU A 41 -5.80 23.08 0.92
CA GLU A 41 -4.98 24.14 1.53
C GLU A 41 -5.53 24.58 2.91
N TYR A 42 -6.86 24.74 2.99
CA TYR A 42 -7.54 25.03 4.26
C TYR A 42 -7.27 23.93 5.31
N LEU A 43 -7.45 22.65 4.93
CA LEU A 43 -7.26 21.52 5.84
C LEU A 43 -5.80 21.38 6.27
N MET A 44 -4.83 21.56 5.36
CA MET A 44 -3.42 21.57 5.67
C MET A 44 -3.07 22.63 6.71
N LYS A 45 -3.56 23.84 6.50
CA LYS A 45 -3.35 24.96 7.46
C LYS A 45 -3.97 24.66 8.81
N THR A 46 -5.21 24.15 8.83
CA THR A 46 -5.95 23.87 10.06
C THR A 46 -5.31 22.74 10.88
N ALA A 47 -4.80 21.71 10.20
CA ALA A 47 -4.16 20.57 10.83
C ALA A 47 -2.64 20.73 11.01
N ASN A 48 -2.07 21.87 10.62
CA ASN A 48 -0.63 22.15 10.65
C ASN A 48 0.20 21.07 9.93
N VAL A 49 -0.25 20.63 8.73
CA VAL A 49 0.42 19.61 7.92
C VAL A 49 1.40 20.29 6.96
N SER A 50 2.68 19.88 7.00
CA SER A 50 3.76 20.48 6.22
C SER A 50 3.72 20.19 4.73
N GLY A 51 3.25 19.01 4.34
CA GLY A 51 3.17 18.59 2.92
C GLY A 51 2.08 17.55 2.70
N VAL A 52 1.39 17.64 1.55
CA VAL A 52 0.33 16.69 1.14
C VAL A 52 0.51 16.33 -0.33
N ALA A 53 0.43 15.04 -0.62
CA ALA A 53 0.40 14.48 -1.98
C ALA A 53 -0.94 13.78 -2.18
N VAL A 54 -1.70 14.17 -3.21
CA VAL A 54 -3.08 13.69 -3.43
C VAL A 54 -3.28 13.28 -4.88
N SER A 55 -3.86 12.09 -5.09
CA SER A 55 -4.44 11.68 -6.36
C SER A 55 -5.91 11.31 -6.17
N VAL A 56 -6.78 11.79 -7.07
CA VAL A 56 -8.21 11.45 -7.09
C VAL A 56 -8.51 10.72 -8.40
N PHE A 57 -9.31 9.67 -8.30
CA PHE A 57 -9.66 8.82 -9.43
C PHE A 57 -11.17 8.86 -9.68
N ASN A 58 -11.55 8.98 -10.96
CA ASN A 58 -12.91 8.73 -11.41
C ASN A 58 -12.86 7.68 -12.53
N ASN A 59 -13.79 6.72 -12.51
CA ASN A 59 -13.85 5.65 -13.50
C ASN A 59 -12.49 4.95 -13.69
N ASN A 60 -11.76 4.69 -12.60
CA ASN A 60 -10.44 4.05 -12.58
C ASN A 60 -9.31 4.82 -13.28
N HIS A 61 -9.50 6.12 -13.56
CA HIS A 61 -8.48 6.99 -14.11
C HIS A 61 -8.19 8.15 -13.16
N PRO A 62 -6.93 8.58 -13.00
CA PRO A 62 -6.60 9.76 -12.24
C PRO A 62 -7.18 11.01 -12.94
N VAL A 63 -8.00 11.76 -12.23
CA VAL A 63 -8.59 13.03 -12.70
C VAL A 63 -7.98 14.23 -12.02
N PHE A 64 -7.23 13.99 -10.95
CA PHE A 64 -6.49 15.02 -10.23
C PHE A 64 -5.27 14.36 -9.57
N SER A 65 -4.10 15.00 -9.70
CA SER A 65 -2.87 14.58 -9.02
C SER A 65 -2.05 15.82 -8.74
N LYS A 66 -1.81 16.12 -7.46
CA LYS A 66 -1.12 17.35 -7.05
C LYS A 66 -0.42 17.19 -5.70
N THR A 67 0.62 17.98 -5.51
CA THR A 67 1.34 18.13 -4.24
C THR A 67 1.23 19.55 -3.71
N TYR A 68 1.28 19.69 -2.40
CA TYR A 68 1.18 20.95 -1.67
C TYR A 68 2.21 20.99 -0.56
N GLY A 69 2.68 22.19 -0.22
CA GLY A 69 3.60 22.40 0.87
C GLY A 69 5.02 21.92 0.61
N LEU A 70 5.69 21.42 1.63
CA LEU A 70 7.13 21.22 1.66
C LEU A 70 7.50 19.75 1.84
N ALA A 71 8.55 19.33 1.14
CA ALA A 71 9.25 18.05 1.31
C ALA A 71 10.28 18.13 2.46
N ASP A 72 10.83 19.32 2.69
CA ASP A 72 11.75 19.62 3.80
C ASP A 72 11.42 21.01 4.33
N VAL A 73 10.87 21.08 5.54
CA VAL A 73 10.44 22.34 6.18
C VAL A 73 11.63 23.22 6.52
N GLN A 74 12.72 22.64 7.05
CA GLN A 74 13.89 23.41 7.49
C GLN A 74 14.62 24.08 6.31
N LYS A 75 14.65 23.40 5.15
CA LYS A 75 15.30 23.91 3.94
C LYS A 75 14.34 24.60 2.98
N ASN A 76 13.06 24.72 3.34
CA ASN A 76 12.00 25.28 2.52
C ASN A 76 11.94 24.66 1.10
N ILE A 77 12.13 23.31 1.01
CA ILE A 77 12.10 22.58 -0.24
C ILE A 77 10.66 22.20 -0.57
N PRO A 78 10.09 22.61 -1.73
CA PRO A 78 8.74 22.27 -2.13
C PRO A 78 8.55 20.77 -2.35
N LEU A 79 7.39 20.23 -1.93
CA LEU A 79 6.99 18.87 -2.26
C LEU A 79 6.59 18.76 -3.73
N LYS A 80 7.20 17.82 -4.46
CA LYS A 80 6.94 17.54 -5.88
C LYS A 80 6.26 16.17 -6.02
N GLN A 81 5.56 15.96 -7.13
CA GLN A 81 4.96 14.66 -7.44
C GLN A 81 6.02 13.56 -7.56
N SER A 82 7.24 13.91 -7.96
CA SER A 82 8.40 13.04 -8.04
C SER A 82 9.19 12.91 -6.73
N SER A 83 8.85 13.65 -5.66
CA SER A 83 9.53 13.54 -4.37
C SER A 83 9.37 12.15 -3.79
N VAL A 84 10.48 11.56 -3.35
CA VAL A 84 10.52 10.20 -2.80
C VAL A 84 10.05 10.22 -1.36
N MET A 85 8.98 9.52 -1.12
CA MET A 85 8.30 9.38 0.17
C MET A 85 8.42 7.95 0.69
N TYR A 86 8.47 7.80 2.00
CA TYR A 86 8.37 6.50 2.64
C TYR A 86 6.92 5.97 2.52
N GLY A 87 6.75 4.80 1.91
CA GLY A 87 5.43 4.21 1.65
C GLY A 87 4.76 3.55 2.85
N ALA A 88 5.51 3.37 3.96
CA ALA A 88 5.03 2.72 5.18
C ALA A 88 4.21 1.45 4.87
N SER A 89 3.04 1.29 5.49
CA SER A 89 2.19 0.11 5.30
C SER A 89 1.46 0.04 3.95
N PHE A 90 1.58 1.01 3.07
CA PHE A 90 1.16 0.86 1.67
C PHE A 90 1.92 -0.27 0.96
N ALA A 91 3.18 -0.54 1.39
CA ALA A 91 3.96 -1.69 0.92
C ALA A 91 3.21 -3.03 1.04
N LYS A 92 2.35 -3.20 2.03
CA LYS A 92 1.59 -4.44 2.24
C LYS A 92 0.59 -4.74 1.11
N THR A 93 -0.08 -3.70 0.59
CA THR A 93 -0.98 -3.86 -0.57
C THR A 93 -0.20 -4.16 -1.84
N VAL A 94 0.97 -3.54 -2.01
CA VAL A 94 1.89 -3.85 -3.11
C VAL A 94 2.34 -5.31 -3.03
N PHE A 95 2.78 -5.76 -1.87
CA PHE A 95 3.16 -7.16 -1.66
C PHE A 95 2.00 -8.13 -1.92
N ALA A 96 0.81 -7.82 -1.41
CA ALA A 96 -0.38 -8.64 -1.65
C ALA A 96 -0.72 -8.74 -3.15
N TYR A 97 -0.65 -7.61 -3.87
CA TYR A 97 -0.88 -7.58 -5.31
C TYR A 97 0.13 -8.45 -6.09
N ILE A 98 1.41 -8.39 -5.72
CA ILE A 98 2.45 -9.25 -6.29
C ILE A 98 2.21 -10.73 -5.92
N SER A 99 1.85 -11.01 -4.66
CA SER A 99 1.52 -12.37 -4.21
C SER A 99 0.35 -12.97 -5.00
N MET A 100 -0.67 -12.17 -5.32
CA MET A 100 -1.80 -12.63 -6.13
C MET A 100 -1.43 -12.94 -7.59
N GLN A 101 -0.36 -12.35 -8.12
CA GLN A 101 0.19 -12.76 -9.41
C GLN A 101 0.80 -14.17 -9.32
N PHE A 102 1.52 -14.50 -8.26
CA PHE A 102 2.01 -15.86 -8.03
C PHE A 102 0.88 -16.87 -7.79
N VAL A 103 -0.21 -16.43 -7.17
CA VAL A 103 -1.39 -17.27 -6.97
C VAL A 103 -2.07 -17.62 -8.30
N GLN A 104 -2.28 -16.64 -9.16
CA GLN A 104 -2.91 -16.92 -10.48
C GLN A 104 -2.02 -17.75 -11.41
N GLU A 105 -0.71 -17.70 -11.24
CA GLU A 105 0.29 -18.52 -11.93
C GLU A 105 0.44 -19.92 -11.30
N LYS A 106 -0.27 -20.20 -10.20
CA LYS A 106 -0.21 -21.45 -9.44
C LYS A 106 1.18 -21.76 -8.83
N VAL A 107 2.01 -20.74 -8.67
CA VAL A 107 3.29 -20.85 -7.96
C VAL A 107 3.05 -20.91 -6.44
N ILE A 108 2.07 -20.15 -5.95
CA ILE A 108 1.58 -20.19 -4.57
C ILE A 108 0.10 -20.50 -4.59
N ASP A 109 -0.33 -21.44 -3.74
CA ASP A 109 -1.74 -21.68 -3.43
C ASP A 109 -2.10 -20.92 -2.15
N LEU A 110 -3.24 -20.22 -2.18
CA LEU A 110 -3.69 -19.41 -1.03
C LEU A 110 -3.95 -20.26 0.21
N ASP A 111 -4.35 -21.51 0.06
CA ASP A 111 -4.87 -22.36 1.14
C ASP A 111 -3.95 -23.55 1.48
N LYS A 112 -2.86 -23.72 0.71
CA LYS A 112 -1.84 -24.71 0.99
C LYS A 112 -0.94 -24.25 2.15
N PRO A 113 -0.63 -25.10 3.14
CA PRO A 113 0.32 -24.76 4.20
C PRO A 113 1.68 -24.30 3.68
N LEU A 114 2.17 -23.18 4.16
CA LEU A 114 3.41 -22.57 3.67
C LEU A 114 4.64 -23.43 3.91
N VAL A 115 4.65 -24.26 4.96
CA VAL A 115 5.75 -25.18 5.25
C VAL A 115 5.95 -26.24 4.17
N GLU A 116 4.90 -26.56 3.38
CA GLU A 116 5.01 -27.54 2.30
C GLU A 116 5.76 -27.02 1.05
N TYR A 117 6.10 -25.75 1.01
CA TYR A 117 6.95 -25.15 -0.01
C TYR A 117 8.43 -25.14 0.37
N LEU A 118 8.75 -25.53 1.60
CA LEU A 118 10.10 -25.46 2.15
C LEU A 118 10.80 -26.83 2.11
N ASN A 119 12.11 -26.83 1.91
CA ASN A 119 12.92 -28.05 1.82
C ASN A 119 13.36 -28.60 3.18
N LYS A 120 13.03 -27.89 4.27
CA LYS A 120 13.27 -28.31 5.66
C LYS A 120 12.29 -27.62 6.60
N PRO A 121 12.17 -28.08 7.87
CA PRO A 121 11.30 -27.46 8.86
C PRO A 121 11.57 -25.96 9.03
N LEU A 122 10.51 -25.15 9.11
CA LEU A 122 10.59 -23.69 9.22
C LEU A 122 11.49 -23.21 10.37
N PRO A 123 11.46 -23.80 11.58
CA PRO A 123 12.34 -23.38 12.68
C PRO A 123 13.85 -23.63 12.44
N GLU A 124 14.23 -24.46 11.47
CA GLU A 124 15.63 -24.78 11.17
C GLU A 124 16.30 -23.80 10.23
N PHE A 125 15.54 -22.87 9.63
CA PHE A 125 16.12 -21.81 8.82
C PHE A 125 16.81 -20.78 9.70
N LYS A 126 18.06 -20.47 9.36
CA LYS A 126 18.87 -19.46 10.05
C LYS A 126 18.81 -18.13 9.32
N PHE A 127 18.72 -17.04 10.07
CA PHE A 127 18.68 -15.68 9.59
C PHE A 127 19.77 -14.86 10.29
N ASN A 128 20.34 -13.90 9.58
CA ASN A 128 21.39 -13.03 10.12
C ASN A 128 20.89 -11.95 11.09
N SER A 129 19.60 -11.91 11.32
CA SER A 129 18.98 -10.93 12.22
C SER A 129 17.98 -11.60 13.16
N TRP A 130 18.02 -11.25 14.44
CA TRP A 130 17.05 -11.70 15.43
C TRP A 130 15.60 -11.22 15.11
N LYS A 131 15.45 -10.15 14.32
CA LYS A 131 14.16 -9.64 13.82
C LYS A 131 13.53 -10.55 12.75
N ARG A 132 14.26 -11.53 12.28
CA ARG A 132 13.85 -12.55 11.32
C ARG A 132 14.04 -13.93 11.97
N GLY A 133 13.55 -14.98 11.33
CA GLY A 133 13.71 -16.34 11.81
C GLY A 133 12.52 -16.84 12.64
N TYR A 134 12.48 -18.17 12.79
CA TYR A 134 11.29 -18.87 13.29
C TYR A 134 11.63 -19.92 14.32
N GLN A 135 12.83 -19.85 14.93
CA GLN A 135 13.32 -20.81 15.94
C GLN A 135 12.41 -20.85 17.18
N ASP A 136 11.75 -19.72 17.48
CA ASP A 136 10.79 -19.64 18.59
C ASP A 136 9.56 -20.55 18.42
N LEU A 137 9.31 -21.03 17.19
CA LEU A 137 8.14 -21.86 16.85
C LEU A 137 8.42 -23.35 16.88
N LYS A 138 9.63 -23.80 17.27
CA LYS A 138 10.05 -25.21 17.21
C LYS A 138 9.14 -26.16 17.99
N ASP A 139 8.57 -25.69 19.09
CA ASP A 139 7.71 -26.47 20.00
C ASP A 139 6.21 -26.13 19.84
N ASP A 140 5.81 -25.44 18.78
CA ASP A 140 4.44 -25.04 18.51
C ASP A 140 4.00 -25.38 17.08
N ASP A 141 3.36 -26.51 16.90
CA ASP A 141 2.95 -27.07 15.61
C ASP A 141 1.92 -26.24 14.85
N ARG A 142 1.36 -25.18 15.46
CA ARG A 142 0.41 -24.28 14.78
C ARG A 142 1.03 -23.62 13.55
N HIS A 143 2.34 -23.39 13.53
CA HIS A 143 3.03 -22.83 12.36
C HIS A 143 2.89 -23.70 11.10
N LYS A 144 2.68 -25.02 11.25
CA LYS A 144 2.48 -25.96 10.14
C LYS A 144 1.16 -25.73 9.38
N LYS A 145 0.21 -25.00 9.98
CA LYS A 145 -1.11 -24.74 9.42
C LYS A 145 -1.21 -23.39 8.68
N ILE A 146 -0.19 -22.54 8.78
CA ILE A 146 -0.24 -21.18 8.21
C ILE A 146 -0.23 -21.27 6.69
N THR A 147 -1.18 -20.54 6.07
CA THR A 147 -1.33 -20.43 4.62
C THR A 147 -1.05 -19.02 4.13
N ALA A 148 -0.87 -18.83 2.82
CA ALA A 148 -0.72 -17.52 2.21
C ALA A 148 -1.94 -16.62 2.47
N ARG A 149 -3.16 -17.19 2.44
CA ARG A 149 -4.40 -16.47 2.79
C ARG A 149 -4.32 -15.92 4.21
N MET A 150 -3.91 -16.72 5.19
CA MET A 150 -3.79 -16.27 6.58
C MET A 150 -2.77 -15.14 6.75
N CYS A 151 -1.67 -15.17 6.00
CA CYS A 151 -0.69 -14.07 5.99
C CYS A 151 -1.28 -12.78 5.42
N LEU A 152 -1.95 -12.87 4.26
CA LEU A 152 -2.52 -11.72 3.55
C LEU A 152 -3.76 -11.13 4.25
N THR A 153 -4.44 -11.91 5.08
CA THR A 153 -5.62 -11.48 5.85
C THR A 153 -5.31 -11.10 7.30
N HIS A 154 -4.05 -11.17 7.71
CA HIS A 154 -3.64 -10.93 9.10
C HIS A 154 -4.33 -11.87 10.11
N THR A 155 -4.47 -13.14 9.75
CA THR A 155 -5.10 -14.17 10.62
C THR A 155 -4.12 -15.25 11.08
N THR A 156 -2.82 -15.02 10.96
CA THR A 156 -1.80 -16.00 11.36
C THR A 156 -1.73 -16.27 12.85
N GLY A 157 -2.23 -15.36 13.69
CA GLY A 157 -2.03 -15.40 15.14
C GLY A 157 -0.70 -14.80 15.61
N PHE A 158 0.19 -14.44 14.69
CA PHE A 158 1.46 -13.81 15.03
C PHE A 158 1.29 -12.36 15.51
N PRO A 159 2.24 -11.80 16.30
CA PRO A 159 2.27 -10.39 16.64
C PRO A 159 2.40 -9.51 15.38
N ASN A 160 2.16 -8.20 15.55
CA ASN A 160 2.51 -7.28 14.46
C ASN A 160 4.01 -7.34 14.16
N TRP A 161 4.81 -7.08 15.18
CA TRP A 161 6.24 -7.22 15.13
C TRP A 161 6.74 -7.81 16.45
N ARG A 162 7.62 -8.84 16.40
CA ARG A 162 8.18 -9.45 17.62
C ARG A 162 8.93 -8.45 18.50
N TRP A 163 9.51 -7.40 17.93
CA TRP A 163 10.20 -6.38 18.73
C TRP A 163 9.29 -5.45 19.53
N PHE A 164 7.97 -5.53 19.34
CA PHE A 164 6.97 -4.88 20.20
C PHE A 164 6.51 -5.78 21.35
N GLU A 165 6.84 -7.06 21.30
CA GLU A 165 6.55 -8.00 22.39
C GLU A 165 7.63 -7.88 23.50
N ALA A 166 7.23 -8.05 24.76
CA ALA A 166 8.14 -7.89 25.90
C ALA A 166 9.35 -8.84 25.85
N ASP A 167 9.15 -10.06 25.37
CA ASP A 167 10.20 -11.08 25.23
C ASP A 167 10.86 -11.10 23.83
N LYS A 168 10.44 -10.20 22.92
CA LYS A 168 10.93 -10.08 21.55
C LYS A 168 10.85 -11.35 20.71
N LYS A 169 9.91 -12.25 21.05
CA LYS A 169 9.72 -13.54 20.39
C LYS A 169 8.49 -13.55 19.51
N ILE A 170 8.54 -14.40 18.46
CA ILE A 170 7.36 -14.72 17.67
C ILE A 170 6.59 -15.85 18.39
N LYS A 171 5.34 -15.57 18.77
CA LYS A 171 4.44 -16.49 19.43
C LYS A 171 3.03 -16.32 18.91
N PHE A 172 2.25 -17.38 18.95
CA PHE A 172 0.83 -17.30 18.61
C PHE A 172 0.02 -16.67 19.75
N LYS A 173 -0.75 -15.65 19.43
CA LYS A 173 -1.71 -14.98 20.32
C LYS A 173 -3.08 -15.66 20.28
N PHE A 174 -3.37 -16.41 19.22
CA PHE A 174 -4.59 -17.18 18.97
C PHE A 174 -4.31 -18.22 17.87
N ASP A 175 -5.25 -19.13 17.67
CA ASP A 175 -5.11 -20.15 16.63
C ASP A 175 -5.22 -19.56 15.22
N PRO A 176 -4.30 -19.94 14.29
CA PRO A 176 -4.30 -19.44 12.92
C PRO A 176 -5.67 -19.58 12.23
N GLY A 177 -6.09 -18.54 11.53
CA GLY A 177 -7.34 -18.49 10.78
C GLY A 177 -8.58 -18.09 11.59
N THR A 178 -8.50 -18.01 12.93
CA THR A 178 -9.71 -17.84 13.78
C THR A 178 -10.16 -16.41 13.94
N ARG A 179 -9.25 -15.44 13.80
CA ARG A 179 -9.56 -14.00 13.92
C ARG A 179 -8.56 -13.12 13.22
N TYR A 180 -8.97 -11.88 12.97
CA TYR A 180 -8.08 -10.81 12.50
C TYR A 180 -7.24 -10.25 13.67
N SER A 181 -5.95 -10.07 13.43
CA SER A 181 -5.05 -9.21 14.21
C SER A 181 -3.88 -8.79 13.33
N TYR A 182 -3.72 -7.50 13.13
CA TYR A 182 -2.72 -6.95 12.20
C TYR A 182 -1.31 -7.48 12.48
N SER A 183 -0.68 -8.10 11.49
CA SER A 183 0.59 -8.80 11.63
C SER A 183 1.53 -8.55 10.45
N GLY A 184 2.63 -7.88 10.71
CA GLY A 184 3.77 -7.79 9.78
C GLY A 184 4.57 -9.09 9.73
N GLU A 185 4.65 -9.83 10.85
CA GLU A 185 5.34 -11.13 10.91
C GLU A 185 4.72 -12.16 9.97
N GLY A 186 3.39 -12.15 9.80
CA GLY A 186 2.73 -13.02 8.83
C GLY A 186 3.17 -12.72 7.39
N LEU A 187 3.29 -11.43 7.04
CA LEU A 187 3.77 -11.04 5.71
C LEU A 187 5.26 -11.38 5.51
N TYR A 188 6.07 -11.29 6.55
CA TYR A 188 7.47 -11.74 6.50
C TYR A 188 7.59 -13.24 6.20
N LEU A 189 6.72 -14.06 6.80
CA LEU A 189 6.69 -15.48 6.52
C LEU A 189 6.33 -15.76 5.06
N LEU A 190 5.29 -15.12 4.54
CA LEU A 190 4.89 -15.31 3.13
C LEU A 190 5.98 -14.78 2.17
N GLN A 191 6.58 -13.63 2.46
CA GLN A 191 7.73 -13.12 1.70
C GLN A 191 8.86 -14.14 1.66
N PHE A 192 9.26 -14.67 2.82
CA PHE A 192 10.31 -15.67 2.91
C PHE A 192 9.99 -16.91 2.05
N VAL A 193 8.77 -17.42 2.12
CA VAL A 193 8.37 -18.59 1.31
C VAL A 193 8.40 -18.27 -0.18
N ILE A 194 7.90 -17.11 -0.61
CA ILE A 194 7.95 -16.69 -2.02
C ILE A 194 9.41 -16.58 -2.49
N GLU A 195 10.30 -16.01 -1.67
CA GLU A 195 11.74 -15.93 -1.97
C GLU A 195 12.37 -17.33 -2.10
N GLN A 196 12.00 -18.30 -1.24
CA GLN A 196 12.50 -19.69 -1.35
C GLN A 196 11.99 -20.38 -2.62
N VAL A 197 10.74 -20.21 -2.97
CA VAL A 197 10.12 -20.85 -4.16
C VAL A 197 10.66 -20.26 -5.46
N THR A 198 10.91 -18.96 -5.48
CA THR A 198 11.36 -18.26 -6.71
C THR A 198 12.87 -18.19 -6.85
N GLY A 199 13.63 -18.37 -5.77
CA GLY A 199 15.07 -18.14 -5.72
C GLY A 199 15.47 -16.67 -5.88
N LYS A 200 14.54 -15.72 -5.73
CA LYS A 200 14.75 -14.28 -5.90
C LYS A 200 14.39 -13.54 -4.62
N ASP A 201 15.16 -12.49 -4.31
CA ASP A 201 14.80 -11.56 -3.22
C ASP A 201 13.59 -10.69 -3.59
N TYR A 202 12.94 -10.12 -2.57
CA TYR A 202 11.69 -9.37 -2.76
C TYR A 202 11.88 -8.06 -3.52
N GLU A 203 13.06 -7.43 -3.48
CA GLU A 203 13.35 -6.26 -4.33
C GLU A 203 13.31 -6.65 -5.80
N THR A 204 14.05 -7.70 -6.18
CA THR A 204 14.08 -8.24 -7.55
C THR A 204 12.68 -8.62 -8.03
N ILE A 205 11.91 -9.31 -7.18
CA ILE A 205 10.52 -9.66 -7.46
C ILE A 205 9.67 -8.41 -7.71
N SER A 206 9.79 -7.39 -6.85
CA SER A 206 9.03 -6.15 -6.98
C SER A 206 9.36 -5.40 -8.26
N GLU A 207 10.64 -5.35 -8.61
CA GLU A 207 11.09 -4.75 -9.86
C GLU A 207 10.50 -5.45 -11.09
N GLU A 208 10.63 -6.78 -11.16
CA GLU A 208 10.18 -7.56 -12.32
C GLU A 208 8.67 -7.59 -12.46
N ARG A 209 7.94 -7.70 -11.35
CA ARG A 209 6.49 -7.91 -11.32
C ARG A 209 5.68 -6.63 -11.32
N LEU A 210 6.25 -5.53 -10.81
CA LEU A 210 5.51 -4.30 -10.63
C LEU A 210 6.25 -3.06 -11.14
N PHE A 211 7.44 -2.76 -10.60
CA PHE A 211 8.04 -1.45 -10.82
C PHE A 211 8.43 -1.23 -12.29
N LYS A 212 9.14 -2.16 -12.92
CA LYS A 212 9.49 -2.08 -14.34
C LYS A 212 8.27 -2.11 -15.26
N PRO A 213 7.32 -3.07 -15.11
CA PRO A 213 6.14 -3.13 -15.96
C PRO A 213 5.21 -1.92 -15.89
N LEU A 214 5.20 -1.18 -14.78
CA LEU A 214 4.40 0.02 -14.59
C LEU A 214 5.23 1.31 -14.73
N GLU A 215 6.50 1.20 -15.10
CA GLU A 215 7.43 2.34 -15.20
C GLU A 215 7.49 3.17 -13.91
N MET A 216 7.49 2.49 -12.76
CA MET A 216 7.61 3.10 -11.44
C MET A 216 9.10 3.33 -11.09
N LYS A 217 9.73 4.25 -11.84
CA LYS A 217 11.19 4.45 -11.86
C LYS A 217 11.77 4.97 -10.53
N ASN A 218 10.93 5.56 -9.70
CA ASN A 218 11.29 6.13 -8.40
C ASN A 218 10.71 5.34 -7.22
N SER A 219 10.42 4.05 -7.44
CA SER A 219 9.97 3.13 -6.40
C SER A 219 10.99 2.01 -6.20
N SER A 220 11.14 1.54 -4.95
CA SER A 220 12.00 0.42 -4.58
C SER A 220 11.67 -0.06 -3.17
N GLN A 221 11.92 -1.34 -2.87
CA GLN A 221 11.78 -1.90 -1.52
C GLN A 221 13.06 -1.68 -0.67
N VAL A 222 14.17 -1.32 -1.31
CA VAL A 222 15.43 -0.97 -0.66
C VAL A 222 15.85 0.44 -1.04
N TRP A 223 16.60 1.12 -0.16
CA TRP A 223 17.05 2.48 -0.44
C TRP A 223 17.98 2.51 -1.65
N GLN A 224 17.73 3.45 -2.55
CA GLN A 224 18.54 3.68 -3.75
C GLN A 224 19.26 5.03 -3.63
N THR A 225 20.53 5.08 -3.99
CA THR A 225 21.33 6.34 -3.94
C THR A 225 20.70 7.46 -4.78
N ARG A 226 20.01 7.13 -5.89
CA ARG A 226 19.29 8.11 -6.72
C ARG A 226 18.18 8.85 -5.97
N PHE A 227 17.71 8.34 -4.84
CA PHE A 227 16.68 8.99 -4.02
C PHE A 227 17.24 10.15 -3.18
N ASP A 228 18.56 10.16 -2.90
CA ASP A 228 19.19 11.15 -2.02
C ASP A 228 18.99 12.60 -2.52
N SER A 229 18.80 12.81 -3.82
CA SER A 229 18.60 14.14 -4.42
C SER A 229 17.15 14.65 -4.38
N ASN A 230 16.17 13.82 -3.99
CA ASN A 230 14.75 14.17 -4.08
C ASN A 230 13.91 13.60 -2.93
N ILE A 231 14.47 13.64 -1.73
CA ILE A 231 13.85 13.08 -0.51
C ILE A 231 12.73 14.01 -0.02
N CYS A 232 11.61 13.39 0.38
CA CYS A 232 10.64 14.03 1.27
C CYS A 232 10.83 13.47 2.68
N TYR A 233 10.83 14.36 3.67
CA TYR A 233 10.97 14.01 5.08
C TYR A 233 9.61 13.92 5.76
N GLY A 234 9.46 12.96 6.68
CA GLY A 234 8.43 13.05 7.71
C GLY A 234 8.84 14.11 8.73
N HIS A 235 7.89 14.90 9.21
CA HIS A 235 8.15 15.98 10.16
C HIS A 235 7.34 15.80 11.44
N ASN A 236 7.89 16.22 12.56
CA ASN A 236 7.15 16.35 13.81
C ASN A 236 6.29 17.64 13.83
N ALA A 237 5.51 17.84 14.88
CA ALA A 237 4.64 19.01 15.04
C ALA A 237 5.37 20.36 15.06
N LYS A 238 6.69 20.38 15.26
CA LYS A 238 7.54 21.58 15.22
C LYS A 238 8.16 21.83 13.84
N GLY A 239 7.91 20.95 12.87
CA GLY A 239 8.52 21.00 11.53
C GLY A 239 9.96 20.46 11.50
N GLU A 240 10.41 19.76 12.52
CA GLU A 240 11.73 19.12 12.54
C GLU A 240 11.63 17.79 11.79
N PRO A 241 12.57 17.48 10.86
CA PRO A 241 12.54 16.24 10.09
C PRO A 241 12.94 15.04 10.96
N TYR A 242 12.24 13.93 10.75
CA TYR A 242 12.68 12.64 11.26
C TYR A 242 13.81 12.08 10.40
N GLU A 243 14.61 11.18 10.96
CA GLU A 243 15.64 10.46 10.23
C GLU A 243 15.05 9.59 9.11
N ILE A 244 15.68 9.61 7.94
CA ILE A 244 15.26 8.79 6.80
C ILE A 244 15.62 7.32 7.05
N ARG A 245 14.64 6.46 6.94
CA ARG A 245 14.83 4.99 7.01
C ARG A 245 15.38 4.48 5.69
N LYS A 246 16.71 4.41 5.57
CA LYS A 246 17.40 3.84 4.40
C LYS A 246 17.46 2.31 4.52
N TRP A 247 16.36 1.66 4.17
CA TRP A 247 16.25 0.20 4.22
C TRP A 247 17.29 -0.47 3.31
N LYS A 248 18.07 -1.40 3.88
CA LYS A 248 19.06 -2.19 3.14
C LYS A 248 18.50 -3.53 2.67
N GLU A 249 17.42 -4.00 3.28
CA GLU A 249 16.74 -5.24 2.96
C GLU A 249 15.26 -4.99 2.68
N ALA A 250 14.73 -5.65 1.66
CA ALA A 250 13.34 -5.58 1.28
C ALA A 250 12.43 -6.23 2.32
N ASN A 251 11.31 -5.59 2.62
CA ASN A 251 10.40 -5.98 3.66
C ASN A 251 8.95 -5.74 3.20
N ALA A 252 8.21 -6.80 3.00
CA ALA A 252 6.80 -6.78 2.58
C ALA A 252 5.89 -5.94 3.50
N GLY A 253 6.29 -5.77 4.76
CA GLY A 253 5.53 -5.02 5.76
C GLY A 253 5.73 -3.52 5.73
N GLY A 254 6.75 -2.96 5.03
CA GLY A 254 6.92 -1.52 5.07
C GLY A 254 8.32 -0.98 4.78
N SER A 255 9.05 -1.49 3.79
CA SER A 255 10.33 -0.89 3.41
C SER A 255 10.26 -0.02 2.14
N MET A 256 9.11 0.00 1.46
CA MET A 256 8.97 0.68 0.17
C MET A 256 9.16 2.19 0.27
N SER A 257 9.99 2.71 -0.62
CA SER A 257 10.04 4.13 -1.00
C SER A 257 9.36 4.30 -2.34
N THR A 258 8.59 5.38 -2.53
CA THR A 258 7.82 5.64 -3.75
C THR A 258 7.54 7.12 -3.92
N THR A 259 6.92 7.52 -5.03
CA THR A 259 6.49 8.90 -5.32
C THR A 259 4.98 8.93 -5.60
N LEU A 260 4.37 10.11 -5.56
CA LEU A 260 2.96 10.26 -5.96
C LEU A 260 2.73 9.79 -7.40
N GLU A 261 3.64 10.13 -8.32
CA GLU A 261 3.56 9.73 -9.72
C GLU A 261 3.54 8.20 -9.88
N ASP A 262 4.49 7.51 -9.27
CA ASP A 262 4.60 6.07 -9.39
C ASP A 262 3.45 5.36 -8.68
N PHE A 263 3.07 5.83 -7.49
CA PHE A 263 1.99 5.21 -6.73
C PHE A 263 0.62 5.43 -7.39
N THR A 264 0.44 6.54 -8.11
CA THR A 264 -0.73 6.77 -8.97
C THR A 264 -0.83 5.73 -10.09
N LYS A 265 0.28 5.33 -10.71
CA LYS A 265 0.31 4.25 -11.72
C LYS A 265 -0.08 2.90 -11.10
N PHE A 266 0.45 2.59 -9.91
CA PHE A 266 0.07 1.38 -9.18
C PHE A 266 -1.43 1.36 -8.86
N TYR A 267 -1.96 2.43 -8.26
CA TYR A 267 -3.39 2.51 -7.93
C TYR A 267 -4.28 2.46 -9.17
N THR A 268 -3.92 3.12 -10.27
CA THR A 268 -4.64 3.01 -11.54
C THR A 268 -4.73 1.55 -12.01
N THR A 269 -3.64 0.81 -11.87
CA THR A 269 -3.57 -0.61 -12.23
C THR A 269 -4.40 -1.47 -11.30
N LEU A 270 -4.28 -1.24 -9.98
CA LEU A 270 -4.99 -1.97 -8.94
C LEU A 270 -6.52 -1.80 -9.06
N ILE A 271 -7.02 -0.56 -9.06
CA ILE A 271 -8.47 -0.29 -9.09
C ILE A 271 -9.12 -0.70 -10.42
N SER A 272 -8.35 -0.78 -11.50
CA SER A 272 -8.81 -1.29 -12.80
C SER A 272 -8.81 -2.82 -12.87
N GLY A 273 -8.33 -3.53 -11.86
CA GLY A 273 -8.15 -4.97 -11.88
C GLY A 273 -7.18 -5.48 -12.95
N LYS A 274 -6.33 -4.59 -13.51
CA LYS A 274 -5.37 -4.96 -14.55
C LYS A 274 -4.29 -5.88 -13.99
N ARG A 275 -3.72 -6.76 -14.86
CA ARG A 275 -2.66 -7.74 -14.56
C ARG A 275 -3.04 -8.79 -13.50
N LEU A 276 -4.29 -8.81 -13.03
CA LEU A 276 -4.87 -9.88 -12.25
C LEU A 276 -6.06 -10.48 -13.01
N LEU A 277 -6.24 -11.79 -12.90
CA LEU A 277 -7.47 -12.43 -13.33
C LEU A 277 -8.64 -11.89 -12.51
N LYS A 278 -9.83 -11.81 -13.08
CA LYS A 278 -11.04 -11.32 -12.40
C LYS A 278 -11.29 -12.03 -11.07
N LYS A 279 -11.04 -13.36 -11.03
CA LYS A 279 -11.14 -14.13 -9.79
C LYS A 279 -10.14 -13.63 -8.74
N SER A 280 -8.86 -13.50 -9.09
CA SER A 280 -7.81 -13.03 -8.16
C SER A 280 -8.08 -11.61 -7.65
N PHE A 281 -8.55 -10.72 -8.51
CA PHE A 281 -8.94 -9.37 -8.11
C PHE A 281 -10.15 -9.38 -7.17
N ASN A 282 -11.18 -10.18 -7.46
CA ASN A 282 -12.35 -10.32 -6.59
C ASN A 282 -11.97 -10.93 -5.23
N ASP A 283 -11.12 -11.95 -5.20
CA ASP A 283 -10.63 -12.55 -3.96
C ASP A 283 -9.88 -11.50 -3.13
N MET A 284 -9.04 -10.67 -3.78
CA MET A 284 -8.26 -9.63 -3.12
C MET A 284 -9.14 -8.53 -2.49
N THR A 285 -10.22 -8.13 -3.18
CA THR A 285 -11.07 -7.00 -2.80
C THR A 285 -12.37 -7.41 -2.08
N SER A 286 -12.56 -8.70 -1.79
CA SER A 286 -13.70 -9.20 -1.01
C SER A 286 -13.32 -9.47 0.45
N THR A 287 -14.33 -9.45 1.31
CA THR A 287 -14.14 -9.75 2.73
C THR A 287 -13.74 -11.21 2.91
N GLN A 288 -12.54 -11.45 3.41
CA GLN A 288 -12.02 -12.76 3.78
C GLN A 288 -12.25 -13.04 5.27
N ILE A 289 -12.14 -12.02 6.09
CA ILE A 289 -12.36 -12.06 7.55
C ILE A 289 -12.99 -10.76 8.03
N ARG A 290 -13.88 -10.81 9.03
CA ARG A 290 -14.40 -9.61 9.68
C ARG A 290 -13.38 -9.03 10.64
N ILE A 291 -13.20 -7.71 10.62
CA ILE A 291 -12.39 -7.00 11.62
C ILE A 291 -13.29 -6.68 12.81
N ARG A 292 -13.13 -7.47 13.86
CA ARG A 292 -13.80 -7.25 15.15
C ARG A 292 -12.85 -6.81 16.24
N SER A 293 -11.58 -6.61 15.92
CA SER A 293 -10.58 -6.10 16.85
C SER A 293 -10.94 -4.69 17.30
N ARG A 294 -11.00 -4.48 18.61
CA ARG A 294 -11.32 -3.18 19.23
C ARG A 294 -10.28 -2.10 18.91
N SER A 295 -9.04 -2.50 18.64
CA SER A 295 -7.98 -1.62 18.14
C SER A 295 -7.09 -2.38 17.16
N GLN A 296 -6.36 -1.65 16.32
CA GLN A 296 -5.41 -2.26 15.38
C GLN A 296 -4.16 -2.79 16.09
N PHE A 297 -3.73 -2.12 17.15
CA PHE A 297 -2.51 -2.43 17.90
C PHE A 297 -2.76 -2.49 19.40
N GLY A 298 -1.77 -3.06 20.11
CA GLY A 298 -1.76 -3.11 21.56
C GLY A 298 -2.66 -4.22 22.14
N PRO A 299 -2.96 -4.19 23.45
CA PRO A 299 -3.64 -5.27 24.15
C PRO A 299 -5.11 -5.47 23.71
N PHE A 300 -5.71 -4.45 23.11
CA PHE A 300 -7.09 -4.53 22.60
C PHE A 300 -7.20 -5.07 21.17
N ALA A 301 -6.07 -5.34 20.49
CA ALA A 301 -6.08 -5.92 19.14
C ALA A 301 -6.68 -7.35 19.09
N ILE A 302 -6.69 -8.04 20.25
CA ILE A 302 -7.30 -9.36 20.40
C ILE A 302 -8.61 -9.32 21.23
N LYS A 303 -9.18 -8.15 21.48
CA LYS A 303 -10.50 -7.97 22.11
C LYS A 303 -11.53 -7.62 21.05
N ASP A 304 -12.71 -8.19 21.14
CA ASP A 304 -13.75 -8.00 20.18
C ASP A 304 -14.56 -6.70 20.44
N SER A 305 -15.06 -6.09 19.36
CA SER A 305 -16.02 -5.00 19.32
C SER A 305 -16.99 -5.22 18.16
N SER A 306 -18.19 -4.73 18.32
CA SER A 306 -19.22 -4.66 17.27
C SER A 306 -19.35 -3.27 16.62
N ASP A 307 -18.50 -2.30 17.01
CA ASP A 307 -18.63 -0.89 16.64
C ASP A 307 -18.67 -0.67 15.10
N ASN A 308 -18.07 -1.57 14.34
CA ASN A 308 -17.99 -1.49 12.88
C ASN A 308 -18.85 -2.56 12.17
N ASP A 309 -19.79 -3.20 12.86
CA ASP A 309 -20.63 -4.24 12.23
C ASP A 309 -21.59 -3.65 11.20
N ASN A 310 -22.05 -2.42 11.38
CA ASN A 310 -22.94 -1.70 10.47
C ASN A 310 -22.31 -1.43 9.08
N ILE A 311 -21.01 -1.25 9.01
CA ILE A 311 -20.27 -1.06 7.75
C ILE A 311 -19.63 -2.37 7.25
N GLU A 312 -19.90 -3.49 7.91
CA GLU A 312 -19.33 -4.80 7.58
C GLU A 312 -17.80 -4.74 7.46
N LEU A 313 -17.13 -3.98 8.34
CA LEU A 313 -15.68 -3.81 8.28
C LEU A 313 -14.98 -5.19 8.30
N GLY A 314 -14.14 -5.42 7.30
CA GLY A 314 -13.42 -6.66 7.09
C GLY A 314 -12.04 -6.44 6.49
N TYR A 315 -11.34 -7.53 6.24
CA TYR A 315 -10.08 -7.52 5.55
C TYR A 315 -10.13 -8.48 4.36
N GLY A 316 -9.69 -8.00 3.21
CA GLY A 316 -9.44 -8.77 2.01
C GLY A 316 -8.01 -9.33 2.00
N LEU A 317 -7.43 -9.53 0.82
CA LEU A 317 -6.04 -9.95 0.72
C LEU A 317 -5.14 -8.71 0.61
N GLY A 318 -4.61 -8.24 1.74
CA GLY A 318 -3.68 -7.12 1.85
C GLY A 318 -4.31 -5.72 1.92
N MET A 319 -5.63 -5.61 2.11
CA MET A 319 -6.35 -4.35 2.26
C MET A 319 -7.60 -4.50 3.12
N GLY A 320 -8.00 -3.43 3.79
CA GLY A 320 -9.29 -3.36 4.48
C GLY A 320 -10.43 -3.23 3.47
N VAL A 321 -11.59 -3.79 3.80
CA VAL A 321 -12.81 -3.72 2.98
C VAL A 321 -14.00 -3.37 3.86
N PHE A 322 -14.94 -2.59 3.35
CA PHE A 322 -16.14 -2.21 4.08
C PHE A 322 -17.30 -1.87 3.13
N LYS A 323 -18.49 -1.77 3.67
CA LYS A 323 -19.68 -1.42 2.94
C LYS A 323 -20.01 0.05 3.11
N THR A 324 -20.39 0.70 2.02
CA THR A 324 -20.91 2.06 2.00
C THR A 324 -22.31 2.06 1.39
N PRO A 325 -23.10 3.14 1.56
CA PRO A 325 -24.37 3.29 0.84
C PRO A 325 -24.23 3.25 -0.71
N TYR A 326 -23.03 3.46 -1.23
CA TYR A 326 -22.73 3.49 -2.67
C TYR A 326 -22.08 2.19 -3.18
N GLY A 327 -21.92 1.19 -2.32
CA GLY A 327 -21.30 -0.09 -2.65
C GLY A 327 -20.15 -0.45 -1.74
N ARG A 328 -19.43 -1.51 -2.10
CA ARG A 328 -18.22 -1.94 -1.38
C ARG A 328 -17.06 -1.01 -1.68
N ALA A 329 -16.28 -0.74 -0.66
CA ALA A 329 -15.04 0.01 -0.72
C ALA A 329 -13.90 -0.81 -0.14
N PHE A 330 -12.69 -0.53 -0.58
CA PHE A 330 -11.47 -1.04 0.04
C PHE A 330 -10.54 0.13 0.36
N PHE A 331 -9.66 -0.07 1.32
CA PHE A 331 -8.72 0.95 1.78
C PHE A 331 -7.41 0.32 2.23
N LYS A 332 -6.38 1.15 2.27
CA LYS A 332 -5.14 0.86 2.97
C LYS A 332 -4.61 2.14 3.56
N GLU A 333 -4.27 2.06 4.81
CA GLU A 333 -3.57 3.11 5.55
C GLU A 333 -2.10 2.76 5.75
N GLY A 334 -1.28 3.78 5.95
CA GLY A 334 0.13 3.64 6.30
C GLY A 334 0.56 4.74 7.25
N HIS A 335 1.20 4.37 8.35
CA HIS A 335 1.66 5.32 9.36
C HIS A 335 3.09 5.03 9.78
N ASP A 336 3.84 6.08 10.02
CA ASP A 336 5.13 6.08 10.69
C ASP A 336 5.41 7.50 11.24
N ASP A 337 6.52 7.69 11.91
CA ASP A 337 6.93 8.98 12.43
C ASP A 337 6.92 10.06 11.32
N GLY A 338 6.02 11.04 11.46
CA GLY A 338 5.82 12.11 10.48
C GLY A 338 5.13 11.71 9.16
N TRP A 339 4.58 10.49 9.05
CA TRP A 339 3.89 9.97 7.87
C TRP A 339 2.47 9.52 8.17
N GLY A 340 1.52 9.96 7.34
CA GLY A 340 0.15 9.46 7.33
C GLY A 340 -0.32 9.27 5.88
N HIS A 341 -0.68 8.04 5.51
CA HIS A 341 -1.19 7.67 4.20
C HIS A 341 -2.60 7.10 4.32
N TYR A 342 -3.49 7.47 3.39
CA TYR A 342 -4.89 7.05 3.35
C TYR A 342 -5.35 6.80 1.92
#